data_835027c31be0bb3e6c7ec24a3d42568f
#
_entry.id   835027c31be0bb3e6c7ec24a3d42568f
#
_cell.length_a   1.000
_cell.length_b   1.000
_cell.length_c   1.000
_cell.angle_alpha   90.00
_cell.angle_beta   90.00
_cell.angle_gamma   90.00
#
_symmetry.space_group_name_H-M   'P 1'
#
loop_
_entity.id
_entity.type
_entity.pdbx_description
1 polymer ?
#
loop_
_entity_poly.entity_id
_entity_poly.type
_entity_poly.pdbx_seq_one_letter_code
_entity_poly.pdbx_strand_id
1 'polypeptide(L)'
;MAWGLLVLAGALEIVWALALKQADGLTRFWPSAIGVSVAMLSLVLLGLALKHLPVGAAYAIWVGIDAFGVAVFGALAYGEQMSPAKLLFLALIGVGVAGLRMVES
;
A
#
# COMPACT_ATOMS: atom_id res chain seq x y z
N MET A 1 -7.23 -15.10 -8.50
CA MET A 1 -7.67 -13.73 -8.82
C MET A 1 -7.79 -12.80 -7.61
N ALA A 2 -8.31 -13.31 -6.48
CA ALA A 2 -8.43 -12.45 -5.29
C ALA A 2 -7.09 -11.91 -4.81
N TRP A 3 -6.06 -12.74 -4.78
CA TRP A 3 -4.72 -12.28 -4.40
C TRP A 3 -4.17 -11.26 -5.39
N GLY A 4 -4.46 -11.44 -6.69
CA GLY A 4 -4.06 -10.47 -7.70
C GLY A 4 -4.73 -9.13 -7.51
N LEU A 5 -6.02 -9.12 -7.16
CA LEU A 5 -6.76 -7.89 -6.85
C LEU A 5 -6.17 -7.20 -5.61
N LEU A 6 -5.82 -7.99 -4.61
CA LEU A 6 -5.25 -7.45 -3.37
C LEU A 6 -3.89 -6.79 -3.63
N VAL A 7 -3.03 -7.45 -4.40
CA VAL A 7 -1.72 -6.90 -4.74
C VAL A 7 -1.87 -5.63 -5.57
N LEU A 8 -2.78 -5.63 -6.54
CA LEU A 8 -3.04 -4.45 -7.36
C LEU A 8 -3.55 -3.30 -6.51
N ALA A 9 -4.48 -3.58 -5.59
CA ALA A 9 -4.99 -2.54 -4.69
C ALA A 9 -3.86 -1.96 -3.82
N GLY A 10 -2.96 -2.82 -3.33
CA GLY A 10 -1.81 -2.36 -2.55
C GLY A 10 -0.86 -1.49 -3.38
N ALA A 11 -0.62 -1.87 -4.62
CA ALA A 11 0.21 -1.07 -5.52
C ALA A 11 -0.41 0.30 -5.81
N LEU A 12 -1.73 0.35 -6.02
CA LEU A 12 -2.42 1.62 -6.24
C LEU A 12 -2.36 2.50 -5.00
N GLU A 13 -2.33 1.89 -3.81
CA GLU A 13 -2.20 2.67 -2.58
C GLU A 13 -0.88 3.41 -2.50
N ILE A 14 0.20 2.80 -3.01
CA ILE A 14 1.49 3.47 -3.10
C ILE A 14 1.36 4.73 -3.97
N VAL A 15 0.69 4.60 -5.12
CA VAL A 15 0.50 5.71 -6.05
C VAL A 15 -0.28 6.84 -5.40
N TRP A 16 -1.45 6.55 -4.81
CA TRP A 16 -2.25 7.62 -4.25
C TRP A 16 -1.63 8.24 -2.99
N ALA A 17 -0.88 7.46 -2.22
CA ALA A 17 -0.19 8.02 -1.05
C ALA A 17 0.86 9.04 -1.48
N LEU A 18 1.65 8.73 -2.52
CA LEU A 18 2.63 9.67 -3.05
C LEU A 18 1.97 10.89 -3.68
N ALA A 19 0.85 10.67 -4.38
CA ALA A 19 0.09 11.78 -4.97
C ALA A 19 -0.45 12.73 -3.90
N LEU A 20 -0.96 12.18 -2.79
CA LEU A 20 -1.46 12.99 -1.69
C LEU A 20 -0.35 13.80 -1.01
N LYS A 21 0.86 13.25 -0.93
CA LYS A 21 2.01 13.99 -0.44
C LYS A 21 2.29 15.20 -1.34
N GLN A 22 2.27 15.00 -2.66
CA GLN A 22 2.46 16.09 -3.62
C GLN A 22 1.32 17.09 -3.60
N ALA A 23 0.13 16.68 -3.14
CA ALA A 23 -1.02 17.56 -3.05
C ALA A 23 -0.88 18.63 -1.96
N ASP A 24 0.08 18.47 -1.05
CA ASP A 24 0.39 19.44 0.01
C ASP A 24 -0.87 19.82 0.80
N GLY A 25 -1.47 18.82 1.44
CA GLY A 25 -2.66 19.01 2.23
C GLY A 25 -3.93 19.22 1.39
N LEU A 26 -3.94 18.68 0.17
CA LEU A 26 -5.03 18.79 -0.80
C LEU A 26 -5.19 20.20 -1.35
N THR A 27 -4.11 21.00 -1.31
CA THR A 27 -4.12 22.35 -1.85
C THR A 27 -3.84 22.42 -3.34
N ARG A 28 -3.21 21.38 -3.91
CA ARG A 28 -2.92 21.30 -5.34
C ARG A 28 -3.97 20.44 -6.02
N PHE A 29 -4.59 20.96 -7.08
CA PHE A 29 -5.74 20.33 -7.71
C PHE A 29 -5.38 18.96 -8.32
N TRP A 30 -4.37 18.92 -9.22
CA TRP A 30 -4.09 17.70 -9.98
C TRP A 30 -3.60 16.55 -9.11
N PRO A 31 -2.61 16.75 -8.20
CA PRO A 31 -2.23 15.67 -7.29
C PRO A 31 -3.37 15.21 -6.39
N SER A 32 -4.22 16.14 -5.94
CA SER A 32 -5.37 15.80 -5.11
C SER A 32 -6.37 14.96 -5.88
N ALA A 33 -6.70 15.36 -7.11
CA ALA A 33 -7.66 14.63 -7.94
C ALA A 33 -7.14 13.22 -8.26
N ILE A 34 -5.88 13.11 -8.65
CA ILE A 34 -5.26 11.82 -8.96
C ILE A 34 -5.25 10.93 -7.70
N GLY A 35 -4.80 11.48 -6.57
CA GLY A 35 -4.70 10.73 -5.33
C GLY A 35 -6.05 10.20 -4.85
N VAL A 36 -7.06 11.05 -4.84
CA VAL A 36 -8.40 10.65 -4.40
C VAL A 36 -9.01 9.62 -5.35
N SER A 37 -8.87 9.82 -6.66
CA SER A 37 -9.42 8.90 -7.66
C SER A 37 -8.77 7.52 -7.54
N VAL A 38 -7.44 7.46 -7.43
CA VAL A 38 -6.70 6.20 -7.29
C VAL A 38 -7.03 5.53 -5.96
N ALA A 39 -7.19 6.31 -4.88
CA ALA A 39 -7.57 5.76 -3.59
C ALA A 39 -8.94 5.08 -3.65
N MET A 40 -9.91 5.68 -4.32
CA MET A 40 -11.23 5.09 -4.48
C MET A 40 -11.17 3.79 -5.28
N LEU A 41 -10.39 3.78 -6.36
CA LEU A 41 -10.20 2.57 -7.16
C LEU A 41 -9.54 1.47 -6.32
N SER A 42 -8.53 1.80 -5.54
CA SER A 42 -7.87 0.85 -4.65
C SER A 42 -8.86 0.22 -3.66
N LEU A 43 -9.73 1.03 -3.08
CA LEU A 43 -10.73 0.53 -2.13
C LEU A 43 -11.75 -0.40 -2.81
N VAL A 44 -12.14 -0.09 -4.04
CA VAL A 44 -13.04 -0.97 -4.80
C VAL A 44 -12.38 -2.32 -5.05
N LEU A 45 -11.12 -2.32 -5.46
CA LEU A 45 -10.38 -3.55 -5.71
C LEU A 45 -10.20 -4.36 -4.42
N LEU A 46 -9.92 -3.68 -3.31
CA LEU A 46 -9.83 -4.35 -2.01
C LEU A 46 -11.17 -5.01 -1.65
N GLY A 47 -12.28 -4.28 -1.84
CA GLY A 47 -13.60 -4.82 -1.56
C GLY A 47 -13.90 -6.06 -2.38
N LEU A 48 -13.51 -6.07 -3.66
CA LEU A 48 -13.67 -7.24 -4.51
C LEU A 48 -12.82 -8.42 -4.03
N ALA A 49 -11.60 -8.16 -3.59
CA ALA A 49 -10.73 -9.20 -3.05
C ALA A 49 -11.32 -9.81 -1.78
N LEU A 50 -11.97 -9.00 -0.94
CA LEU A 50 -12.54 -9.46 0.33
C LEU A 50 -13.71 -10.41 0.15
N LYS A 51 -14.29 -10.52 -1.05
CA LYS A 51 -15.31 -11.53 -1.32
C LYS A 51 -14.78 -12.96 -1.19
N HIS A 52 -13.48 -13.13 -1.38
CA HIS A 52 -12.85 -14.45 -1.48
C HIS A 52 -11.75 -14.66 -0.45
N LEU A 53 -11.43 -13.66 0.37
CA LEU A 53 -10.33 -13.72 1.32
C LEU A 53 -10.80 -13.33 2.72
N PRO A 54 -10.19 -13.91 3.77
CA PRO A 54 -10.47 -13.48 5.15
C PRO A 54 -10.13 -12.00 5.32
N VAL A 55 -11.02 -11.26 5.98
CA VAL A 55 -10.86 -9.81 6.14
C VAL A 55 -9.57 -9.46 6.86
N GLY A 56 -9.27 -10.16 7.96
CA GLY A 56 -8.09 -9.86 8.78
C GLY A 56 -6.79 -10.02 8.01
N ALA A 57 -6.61 -11.17 7.38
CA ALA A 57 -5.39 -11.46 6.63
C ALA A 57 -5.26 -10.55 5.39
N ALA A 58 -6.35 -10.38 4.66
CA ALA A 58 -6.34 -9.54 3.45
C ALA A 58 -5.99 -8.10 3.79
N TYR A 59 -6.60 -7.56 4.83
CA TYR A 59 -6.35 -6.18 5.24
C TYR A 59 -4.91 -6.01 5.72
N ALA A 60 -4.40 -6.96 6.51
CA ALA A 60 -3.02 -6.89 7.00
C ALA A 60 -2.01 -6.94 5.85
N ILE A 61 -2.25 -7.78 4.84
CA ILE A 61 -1.38 -7.88 3.68
C ILE A 61 -1.44 -6.59 2.85
N TRP A 62 -2.65 -6.05 2.64
CA TRP A 62 -2.84 -4.80 1.91
C TRP A 62 -2.10 -3.64 2.57
N VAL A 63 -2.27 -3.50 3.89
CA VAL A 63 -1.59 -2.45 4.66
C VAL A 63 -0.08 -2.69 4.67
N GLY A 64 0.36 -3.94 4.76
CA GLY A 64 1.79 -4.28 4.74
C GLY A 64 2.45 -3.93 3.40
N ILE A 65 1.79 -4.22 2.29
CA ILE A 65 2.27 -3.84 0.96
C ILE A 65 2.36 -2.32 0.85
N ASP A 66 1.33 -1.63 1.31
CA ASP A 66 1.29 -0.17 1.31
C ASP A 66 2.44 0.41 2.12
N ALA A 67 2.59 -0.04 3.38
CA ALA A 67 3.63 0.49 4.26
C ALA A 67 5.02 0.26 3.68
N PHE A 68 5.29 -0.94 3.18
CA PHE A 68 6.59 -1.27 2.58
C PHE A 68 6.85 -0.45 1.33
N GLY A 69 5.87 -0.42 0.42
CA GLY A 69 6.01 0.28 -0.85
C GLY A 69 6.15 1.78 -0.70
N VAL A 70 5.32 2.39 0.16
CA VAL A 70 5.39 3.84 0.40
C VAL A 70 6.72 4.22 1.04
N ALA A 71 7.23 3.40 1.97
CA ALA A 71 8.51 3.67 2.60
C ALA A 71 9.66 3.63 1.58
N VAL A 72 9.65 2.61 0.70
CA VAL A 72 10.69 2.47 -0.33
C VAL A 72 10.62 3.62 -1.33
N PHE A 73 9.42 3.89 -1.87
CA PHE A 73 9.27 4.95 -2.87
C PHE A 73 9.45 6.33 -2.26
N GLY A 74 9.07 6.52 -0.99
CA GLY A 74 9.33 7.76 -0.29
C GLY A 74 10.82 8.05 -0.18
N ALA A 75 11.62 7.02 0.12
CA ALA A 75 13.08 7.17 0.18
C ALA A 75 13.66 7.52 -1.19
N LEU A 76 13.17 6.87 -2.25
CA LEU A 76 13.68 7.10 -3.60
C LEU A 76 13.23 8.43 -4.18
N ALA A 77 11.96 8.79 -3.98
CA ALA A 77 11.36 9.96 -4.63
C ALA A 77 11.60 11.25 -3.82
N TYR A 78 11.62 11.17 -2.51
CA TYR A 78 11.68 12.34 -1.64
C TYR A 78 12.93 12.39 -0.76
N GLY A 79 13.84 11.45 -0.94
CA GLY A 79 15.09 11.43 -0.18
C GLY A 79 14.88 11.15 1.30
N GLU A 80 13.82 10.48 1.67
CA GLU A 80 13.59 10.12 3.07
C GLU A 80 14.66 9.17 3.56
N GLN A 81 15.07 9.37 4.80
CA GLN A 81 16.18 8.60 5.35
C GLN A 81 15.80 7.16 5.65
N MET A 82 16.66 6.24 5.22
CA MET A 82 16.51 4.81 5.49
C MET A 82 17.61 4.37 6.47
N SER A 83 17.29 4.42 7.75
CA SER A 83 18.22 3.94 8.78
C SER A 83 18.23 2.41 8.83
N PRO A 84 19.28 1.81 9.43
CA PRO A 84 19.27 0.34 9.62
C PRO A 84 18.06 -0.15 10.42
N ALA A 85 17.63 0.60 11.43
CA ALA A 85 16.45 0.25 12.21
C ALA A 85 15.19 0.26 11.35
N LYS A 86 15.05 1.26 10.48
CA LYS A 86 13.91 1.35 9.57
C LYS A 86 13.90 0.17 8.61
N LEU A 87 15.06 -0.19 8.07
CA LEU A 87 15.17 -1.35 7.18
C LEU A 87 14.78 -2.64 7.89
N LEU A 88 15.21 -2.81 9.15
CA LEU A 88 14.85 -3.98 9.94
C LEU A 88 13.34 -4.10 10.10
N PHE A 89 12.68 -3.01 10.49
CA PHE A 89 11.24 -3.05 10.73
C PHE A 89 10.44 -3.21 9.44
N LEU A 90 10.92 -2.66 8.33
CA LEU A 90 10.31 -2.90 7.03
C LEU A 90 10.46 -4.36 6.60
N ALA A 91 11.62 -4.97 6.90
CA ALA A 91 11.82 -6.38 6.63
C ALA A 91 10.87 -7.26 7.42
N LEU A 92 10.59 -6.90 8.68
CA LEU A 92 9.63 -7.61 9.51
C LEU A 92 8.21 -7.53 8.92
N ILE A 93 7.83 -6.38 8.40
CA ILE A 93 6.54 -6.23 7.71
C ILE A 93 6.49 -7.15 6.49
N GLY A 94 7.54 -7.16 5.68
CA GLY A 94 7.61 -8.01 4.50
C GLY A 94 7.51 -9.49 4.83
N VAL A 95 8.22 -9.92 5.86
CA VAL A 95 8.15 -11.31 6.33
C VAL A 95 6.74 -11.64 6.83
N GLY A 96 6.12 -10.71 7.56
CA GLY A 96 4.75 -10.89 8.05
C GLY A 96 3.75 -11.04 6.91
N VAL A 97 3.87 -10.22 5.87
CA VAL A 97 3.00 -10.30 4.69
C VAL A 97 3.15 -11.65 4.00
N ALA A 98 4.40 -12.07 3.78
CA ALA A 98 4.68 -13.35 3.14
C ALA A 98 4.14 -14.52 3.98
N GLY A 99 4.32 -14.46 5.30
CA GLY A 99 3.82 -15.49 6.20
C GLY A 99 2.30 -15.59 6.19
N LEU A 100 1.62 -14.46 6.22
CA LEU A 100 0.15 -14.45 6.16
C LEU A 100 -0.36 -15.06 4.86
N ARG A 101 0.29 -14.72 3.75
CA ARG A 101 -0.08 -15.28 2.45
C ARG A 101 0.07 -16.80 2.45
N MET A 102 1.16 -17.32 3.01
CA MET A 102 1.43 -18.75 3.05
C MET A 102 0.43 -19.49 3.93
N VAL A 103 0.08 -18.92 5.07
CA VAL A 103 -0.87 -19.54 6.01
C VAL A 103 -2.27 -19.59 5.44
N GLU A 104 -2.66 -18.54 4.68
CA GLU A 104 -4.01 -18.41 4.14
C GLU A 104 -4.19 -19.06 2.77
N SER A 105 -3.12 -19.48 2.14
CA SER A 105 -3.23 -20.06 0.79
C SER A 105 -3.64 -21.54 0.77
#